data_7210a9636b1929a4d2221bc446265dde
#
_entry.id   7210a9636b1929a4d2221bc446265dde
#
_cell.length_a   1.000
_cell.length_b   1.000
_cell.length_c   1.000
_cell.angle_alpha   90.00
_cell.angle_beta   90.00
_cell.angle_gamma   90.00
#
_symmetry.space_group_name_H-M   'P 1'
#
loop_
_entity.id
_entity.type
_entity.pdbx_description
1 polymer ?
#
loop_
_entity_poly.entity_id
_entity_poly.type
_entity_poly.pdbx_seq_one_letter_code
_entity_poly.pdbx_strand_id
1 'polypeptide(L)'
;DDDFELGNQFRDTPTALGDWRIKNRIRLSRSQWDELDDREIKLLNAASNLYTSAIDLVLEDSRGTLACLQSSVKNAKSAVHRIAIFKEALDLASALVLCAGAGTSGNVAAIPAAIVALEDAAAAIVDSEASGA
;
A
#
# COMPACT_ATOMS: atom_id res chain seq x y z
N ASP A 1 9.29 -15.64 8.75
CA ASP A 1 9.86 -15.08 7.61
C ASP A 1 8.88 -14.42 6.69
N ASP A 2 7.86 -15.13 6.16
CA ASP A 2 6.82 -14.50 5.34
C ASP A 2 6.07 -13.40 6.11
N ASP A 3 5.91 -13.59 7.41
CA ASP A 3 5.21 -12.65 8.30
C ASP A 3 5.96 -11.33 8.41
N PHE A 4 7.28 -11.41 8.57
CA PHE A 4 8.14 -10.23 8.64
C PHE A 4 8.24 -9.54 7.29
N GLU A 5 8.16 -10.30 6.21
CA GLU A 5 8.23 -9.75 4.87
C GLU A 5 7.05 -8.81 4.59
N LEU A 6 5.84 -9.18 4.99
CA LEU A 6 4.68 -8.33 4.80
C LEU A 6 4.84 -7.00 5.54
N GLY A 7 5.26 -7.06 6.81
CA GLY A 7 5.52 -5.86 7.59
C GLY A 7 6.59 -4.98 6.95
N ASN A 8 7.66 -5.60 6.44
CA ASN A 8 8.72 -4.89 5.73
C ASN A 8 8.20 -4.19 4.49
N GLN A 9 7.36 -4.85 3.71
CA GLN A 9 6.78 -4.26 2.51
C GLN A 9 5.91 -3.06 2.84
N PHE A 10 5.09 -3.15 3.88
CA PHE A 10 4.26 -2.02 4.31
C PHE A 10 5.07 -0.88 4.91
N ARG A 11 6.27 -1.17 5.42
CA ARG A 11 7.18 -0.13 5.89
C ARG A 11 7.93 0.53 4.73
N ASP A 12 8.33 -0.26 3.73
CA ASP A 12 9.10 0.24 2.59
C ASP A 12 8.24 1.09 1.65
N THR A 13 6.96 0.77 1.52
CA THR A 13 6.06 1.48 0.61
C THR A 13 5.88 2.95 0.99
N PRO A 14 5.65 3.32 2.27
CA PRO A 14 5.57 4.74 2.62
C PRO A 14 6.88 5.49 2.36
N THR A 15 8.03 4.83 2.45
CA THR A 15 9.30 5.44 2.08
C THR A 15 9.33 5.78 0.59
N ALA A 16 8.89 4.85 -0.26
CA ALA A 16 8.81 5.10 -1.71
C ALA A 16 7.81 6.21 -2.04
N LEU A 17 6.66 6.23 -1.37
CA LEU A 17 5.66 7.29 -1.54
C LEU A 17 6.19 8.65 -1.08
N GLY A 18 6.94 8.67 0.01
CA GLY A 18 7.58 9.89 0.51
C GLY A 18 8.60 10.44 -0.47
N ASP A 19 9.38 9.57 -1.10
CA ASP A 19 10.32 9.97 -2.14
C ASP A 19 9.59 10.59 -3.33
N TRP A 20 8.49 9.97 -3.77
CA TRP A 20 7.66 10.53 -4.84
C TRP A 20 7.12 11.90 -4.46
N ARG A 21 6.62 12.06 -3.24
CA ARG A 21 6.07 13.32 -2.72
C ARG A 21 7.13 14.42 -2.77
N ILE A 22 8.34 14.11 -2.31
CA ILE A 22 9.45 15.07 -2.29
C ILE A 22 9.84 15.48 -3.71
N LYS A 23 9.94 14.51 -4.62
CA LYS A 23 10.30 14.79 -6.02
C LYS A 23 9.25 15.64 -6.73
N ASN A 24 8.00 15.56 -6.30
CA ASN A 24 6.89 16.25 -6.95
C ASN A 24 6.33 17.42 -6.13
N ARG A 25 7.06 17.88 -5.12
CA ARG A 25 6.58 18.89 -4.18
C ARG A 25 6.12 20.17 -4.83
N ILE A 26 6.74 20.58 -5.93
CA ILE A 26 6.36 21.82 -6.64
C ILE A 26 4.98 21.68 -7.27
N ARG A 27 4.60 20.47 -7.63
CA ARG A 27 3.34 20.15 -8.31
C ARG A 27 2.19 19.88 -7.33
N LEU A 28 2.49 19.82 -6.03
CA LEU A 28 1.52 19.49 -4.99
C LEU A 28 1.11 20.74 -4.23
N SER A 29 -0.20 20.90 -3.99
CA SER A 29 -0.69 21.93 -3.07
C SER A 29 -0.34 21.52 -1.63
N ARG A 30 -0.45 22.46 -0.70
CA ARG A 30 -0.24 22.17 0.71
C ARG A 30 -1.20 21.08 1.20
N SER A 31 -2.45 21.17 0.79
CA SER A 31 -3.47 20.18 1.15
C SER A 31 -3.13 18.80 0.61
N GLN A 32 -2.70 18.71 -0.65
CA GLN A 32 -2.31 17.45 -1.27
C GLN A 32 -1.09 16.85 -0.58
N TRP A 33 -0.11 17.67 -0.27
CA TRP A 33 1.08 17.25 0.47
C TRP A 33 0.70 16.64 1.82
N ASP A 34 -0.17 17.34 2.56
CA ASP A 34 -0.59 16.90 3.88
C ASP A 34 -1.39 15.60 3.83
N GLU A 35 -2.23 15.42 2.80
CA GLU A 35 -2.99 14.18 2.63
C GLU A 35 -2.07 12.98 2.40
N LEU A 36 -1.06 13.13 1.55
CA LEU A 36 -0.10 12.05 1.30
C LEU A 36 0.73 11.75 2.55
N ASP A 37 1.16 12.79 3.26
CA ASP A 37 1.90 12.63 4.51
C ASP A 37 1.08 11.84 5.53
N ASP A 38 -0.21 12.15 5.66
CA ASP A 38 -1.14 11.45 6.55
C ASP A 38 -1.21 9.95 6.20
N ARG A 39 -1.31 9.61 4.93
CA ARG A 39 -1.36 8.22 4.48
C ARG A 39 -0.05 7.49 4.76
N GLU A 40 1.09 8.16 4.58
CA GLU A 40 2.40 7.59 4.88
C GLU A 40 2.52 7.25 6.37
N ILE A 41 2.08 8.16 7.24
CA ILE A 41 2.11 7.95 8.68
C ILE A 41 1.22 6.76 9.07
N LYS A 42 0.03 6.67 8.49
CA LYS A 42 -0.88 5.55 8.73
C LYS A 42 -0.28 4.22 8.30
N LEU A 43 0.44 4.20 7.17
CA LEU A 43 1.11 3.01 6.68
C LEU A 43 2.25 2.58 7.61
N LEU A 44 3.04 3.53 8.10
CA LEU A 44 4.13 3.23 9.03
C LEU A 44 3.59 2.66 10.35
N ASN A 45 2.51 3.23 10.85
CA ASN A 45 1.87 2.74 12.08
C ASN A 45 1.29 1.34 11.86
N ALA A 46 0.67 1.11 10.72
CA ALA A 46 0.10 -0.20 10.38
C ALA A 46 1.18 -1.25 10.22
N ALA A 47 2.35 -0.89 9.67
CA ALA A 47 3.46 -1.82 9.54
C ALA A 47 3.90 -2.37 10.89
N SER A 48 3.99 -1.50 11.91
CA SER A 48 4.32 -1.94 13.28
C SER A 48 3.29 -2.92 13.81
N ASN A 49 2.02 -2.66 13.57
CA ASN A 49 0.94 -3.55 13.99
C ASN A 49 0.97 -4.89 13.25
N LEU A 50 1.35 -4.88 11.97
CA LEU A 50 1.46 -6.09 11.18
C LEU A 50 2.54 -7.02 11.70
N TYR A 51 3.67 -6.49 12.16
CA TYR A 51 4.71 -7.31 12.78
C TYR A 51 4.18 -8.06 13.99
N THR A 52 3.30 -7.42 14.76
CA THR A 52 2.71 -8.02 15.94
C THR A 52 1.61 -9.03 15.59
N SER A 53 0.83 -8.77 14.55
CA SER A 53 -0.35 -9.56 14.19
C SER A 53 -0.04 -10.70 13.21
N ALA A 54 1.15 -10.73 12.64
CA ALA A 54 1.49 -11.67 11.56
C ALA A 54 1.30 -13.13 11.98
N ILE A 55 1.59 -13.46 13.22
CA ILE A 55 1.44 -14.81 13.74
C ILE A 55 -0.02 -15.26 13.70
N ASP A 56 -0.94 -14.37 14.05
CA ASP A 56 -2.38 -14.68 14.05
C ASP A 56 -2.89 -14.98 12.63
N LEU A 57 -2.43 -14.21 11.65
CA LEU A 57 -2.78 -14.47 10.25
C LEU A 57 -2.36 -15.86 9.78
N VAL A 58 -1.17 -16.29 10.17
CA VAL A 58 -0.65 -17.60 9.81
C VAL A 58 -1.45 -18.70 10.49
N LEU A 59 -1.80 -18.53 11.76
CA LEU A 59 -2.51 -19.52 12.55
C LEU A 59 -3.94 -19.76 12.04
N GLU A 60 -4.54 -18.79 11.36
CA GLU A 60 -5.90 -18.92 10.83
C GLU A 60 -5.95 -19.58 9.46
N ASP A 61 -4.87 -20.23 9.04
CA ASP A 61 -4.76 -20.94 7.77
C ASP A 61 -5.05 -20.05 6.56
N SER A 62 -4.52 -18.84 6.59
CA SER A 62 -4.71 -17.87 5.53
C SER A 62 -3.45 -17.67 4.68
N ARG A 63 -2.64 -18.72 4.54
CA ARG A 63 -1.38 -18.65 3.79
C ARG A 63 -1.55 -18.19 2.35
N GLY A 64 -2.58 -18.71 1.67
CA GLY A 64 -2.86 -18.29 0.32
C GLY A 64 -3.24 -16.82 0.23
N THR A 65 -4.04 -16.35 1.18
CA THR A 65 -4.44 -14.95 1.27
C THR A 65 -3.24 -14.07 1.61
N LEU A 66 -2.40 -14.52 2.53
CA LEU A 66 -1.18 -13.79 2.90
C LEU A 66 -0.24 -13.65 1.71
N ALA A 67 -0.01 -14.74 0.97
CA ALA A 67 0.85 -14.71 -0.20
C ALA A 67 0.31 -13.78 -1.28
N CYS A 68 -1.01 -13.77 -1.48
CA CYS A 68 -1.66 -12.88 -2.42
C CYS A 68 -1.51 -11.41 -2.00
N LEU A 69 -1.67 -11.13 -0.71
CA LEU A 69 -1.50 -9.80 -0.17
C LEU A 69 -0.06 -9.31 -0.34
N GLN A 70 0.92 -10.16 -0.04
CA GLN A 70 2.33 -9.83 -0.23
C GLN A 70 2.64 -9.50 -1.69
N SER A 71 2.13 -10.30 -2.61
CA SER A 71 2.32 -10.08 -4.04
C SER A 71 1.70 -8.75 -4.48
N SER A 72 0.49 -8.45 -4.01
CA SER A 72 -0.21 -7.21 -4.36
C SER A 72 0.51 -5.97 -3.82
N VAL A 73 1.01 -6.05 -2.60
CA VAL A 73 1.78 -4.94 -1.99
C VAL A 73 3.09 -4.73 -2.73
N LYS A 74 3.75 -5.81 -3.13
CA LYS A 74 4.99 -5.74 -3.91
C LYS A 74 4.75 -5.07 -5.26
N ASN A 75 3.66 -5.43 -5.93
CA ASN A 75 3.27 -4.82 -7.20
C ASN A 75 2.93 -3.33 -7.02
N ALA A 76 2.25 -2.99 -5.94
CA ALA A 76 1.93 -1.61 -5.61
C ALA A 76 3.19 -0.78 -5.40
N LYS A 77 4.15 -1.33 -4.66
CA LYS A 77 5.45 -0.67 -4.43
C LYS A 77 6.15 -0.39 -5.76
N SER A 78 6.13 -1.34 -6.68
CA SER A 78 6.70 -1.13 -8.01
C SER A 78 5.97 -0.05 -8.79
N ALA A 79 4.66 0.05 -8.64
CA ALA A 79 3.85 1.06 -9.33
C ALA A 79 4.15 2.48 -8.85
N VAL A 80 4.66 2.66 -7.64
CA VAL A 80 4.99 3.99 -7.11
C VAL A 80 5.92 4.75 -8.06
N HIS A 81 6.86 4.06 -8.67
CA HIS A 81 7.81 4.68 -9.59
C HIS A 81 7.17 5.20 -10.87
N ARG A 82 5.94 4.79 -11.16
CA ARG A 82 5.21 5.16 -12.38
C ARG A 82 4.09 6.15 -12.12
N ILE A 83 3.92 6.60 -10.88
CA ILE A 83 2.89 7.58 -10.53
C ILE A 83 3.17 8.89 -11.26
N ALA A 84 2.17 9.39 -11.98
CA ALA A 84 2.29 10.63 -12.74
C ALA A 84 1.58 11.80 -12.07
N ILE A 85 0.46 11.55 -11.37
CA ILE A 85 -0.38 12.61 -10.80
C ILE A 85 -0.73 12.29 -9.34
N PHE A 86 -1.11 13.34 -8.61
CA PHE A 86 -1.49 13.25 -7.20
C PHE A 86 -2.60 12.23 -6.95
N LYS A 87 -3.62 12.21 -7.80
CA LYS A 87 -4.76 11.30 -7.62
C LYS A 87 -4.31 9.84 -7.58
N GLU A 88 -3.39 9.47 -8.48
CA GLU A 88 -2.84 8.11 -8.51
C GLU A 88 -2.10 7.79 -7.22
N ALA A 89 -1.29 8.72 -6.73
CA ALA A 89 -0.56 8.56 -5.48
C ALA A 89 -1.51 8.39 -4.30
N LEU A 90 -2.54 9.23 -4.24
CA LEU A 90 -3.51 9.18 -3.15
C LEU A 90 -4.32 7.89 -3.17
N ASP A 91 -4.80 7.48 -4.34
CA ASP A 91 -5.58 6.26 -4.50
C ASP A 91 -4.76 5.02 -4.09
N LEU A 92 -3.51 4.96 -4.52
CA LEU A 92 -2.63 3.85 -4.16
C LEU A 92 -2.35 3.83 -2.66
N ALA A 93 -2.02 4.97 -2.09
CA ALA A 93 -1.74 5.09 -0.66
C ALA A 93 -2.96 4.72 0.17
N SER A 94 -4.14 5.16 -0.23
CA SER A 94 -5.40 4.85 0.46
C SER A 94 -5.72 3.37 0.39
N ALA A 95 -5.51 2.73 -0.75
CA ALA A 95 -5.71 1.29 -0.91
C ALA A 95 -4.73 0.49 -0.03
N LEU A 96 -3.48 0.95 0.07
CA LEU A 96 -2.50 0.32 0.95
C LEU A 96 -2.89 0.43 2.43
N VAL A 97 -3.41 1.58 2.84
CA VAL A 97 -3.92 1.77 4.21
C VAL A 97 -5.07 0.81 4.48
N LEU A 98 -5.95 0.63 3.51
CA LEU A 98 -7.08 -0.30 3.64
C LEU A 98 -6.59 -1.74 3.81
N CYS A 99 -5.59 -2.16 3.01
CA CYS A 99 -5.01 -3.49 3.12
C CYS A 99 -4.34 -3.69 4.48
N ALA A 100 -3.59 -2.70 4.95
CA ALA A 100 -2.92 -2.78 6.25
C ALA A 100 -3.94 -2.86 7.37
N GLY A 101 -5.03 -2.10 7.29
CA GLY A 101 -6.11 -2.14 8.27
C GLY A 101 -6.80 -3.49 8.33
N ALA A 102 -7.06 -4.09 7.18
CA ALA A 102 -7.66 -5.42 7.11
C ALA A 102 -6.74 -6.48 7.74
N GLY A 103 -5.43 -6.38 7.49
CA GLY A 103 -4.46 -7.29 8.07
C GLY A 103 -4.32 -7.15 9.58
N THR A 104 -4.31 -5.91 10.09
CA THR A 104 -4.12 -5.67 11.52
C THR A 104 -5.37 -5.93 12.34
N SER A 105 -6.54 -5.79 11.76
CA SER A 105 -7.81 -6.01 12.48
C SER A 105 -8.14 -7.49 12.66
N GLY A 106 -7.40 -8.37 11.98
CA GLY A 106 -7.68 -9.80 12.01
C GLY A 106 -8.93 -10.17 11.21
N ASN A 107 -9.49 -9.24 10.46
CA ASN A 107 -10.68 -9.50 9.64
C ASN A 107 -10.24 -10.08 8.30
N VAL A 108 -9.97 -11.38 8.30
CA VAL A 108 -9.50 -12.10 7.12
C VAL A 108 -10.50 -11.98 5.96
N ALA A 109 -11.78 -11.89 6.26
CA ALA A 109 -12.82 -11.79 5.23
C ALA A 109 -12.74 -10.47 4.44
N ALA A 110 -12.17 -9.42 5.03
CA ALA A 110 -12.03 -8.12 4.35
C ALA A 110 -10.80 -8.05 3.44
N ILE A 111 -9.85 -8.98 3.58
CA ILE A 111 -8.60 -8.94 2.83
C ILE A 111 -8.80 -9.07 1.31
N PRO A 112 -9.63 -9.98 0.81
CA PRO A 112 -9.82 -10.10 -0.64
C PRO A 112 -10.31 -8.80 -1.30
N ALA A 113 -11.26 -8.11 -0.68
CA ALA A 113 -11.76 -6.83 -1.21
C ALA A 113 -10.67 -5.76 -1.19
N ALA A 114 -9.86 -5.73 -0.13
CA ALA A 114 -8.75 -4.79 -0.02
C ALA A 114 -7.69 -5.06 -1.09
N ILE A 115 -7.40 -6.32 -1.38
CA ILE A 115 -6.46 -6.70 -2.44
C ILE A 115 -6.96 -6.23 -3.81
N VAL A 116 -8.25 -6.41 -4.10
CA VAL A 116 -8.85 -5.96 -5.35
C VAL A 116 -8.70 -4.44 -5.50
N ALA A 117 -8.98 -3.70 -4.43
CA ALA A 117 -8.83 -2.23 -4.45
C ALA A 117 -7.39 -1.83 -4.74
N LEU A 118 -6.43 -2.53 -4.14
CA LEU A 118 -5.01 -2.24 -4.32
C LEU A 118 -4.57 -2.58 -5.76
N GLU A 119 -4.99 -3.72 -6.27
CA GLU A 119 -4.67 -4.13 -7.64
C GLU A 119 -5.26 -3.16 -8.66
N ASP A 120 -6.49 -2.70 -8.43
CA ASP A 120 -7.14 -1.73 -9.30
C ASP A 120 -6.38 -0.40 -9.31
N ALA A 121 -5.94 0.07 -8.15
CA ALA A 121 -5.18 1.32 -8.05
C ALA A 121 -3.83 1.19 -8.76
N ALA A 122 -3.15 0.07 -8.59
CA ALA A 122 -1.86 -0.17 -9.26
C ALA A 122 -2.04 -0.30 -10.77
N ALA A 123 -3.07 -1.02 -11.21
CA ALA A 123 -3.36 -1.18 -12.63
C ALA A 123 -3.69 0.16 -13.30
N ALA A 124 -4.42 1.03 -12.61
CA ALA A 124 -4.75 2.35 -13.13
C ALA A 124 -3.48 3.18 -13.39
N ILE A 125 -2.47 3.06 -12.54
CA ILE A 125 -1.20 3.75 -12.72
C ILE A 125 -0.47 3.23 -13.96
N VAL A 126 -0.39 1.92 -14.12
CA VAL A 126 0.28 1.30 -15.25
C VAL A 126 -0.45 1.61 -16.55
N ASP A 127 -1.78 1.52 -16.55
CA ASP A 127 -2.60 1.81 -17.73
C ASP A 127 -2.49 3.28 -18.13
N SER A 128 -2.47 4.18 -17.15
CA SER A 128 -2.29 5.61 -17.39
C SER A 128 -0.94 5.89 -18.04
N GLU A 129 0.13 5.25 -17.59
CA GLU A 129 1.46 5.39 -18.17
C GLU A 129 1.46 4.90 -19.62
N ALA A 130 0.85 3.74 -19.88
CA ALA A 130 0.78 3.16 -21.22
C ALA A 130 -0.04 4.04 -22.16
N SER A 131 -1.14 4.63 -21.66
CA SER A 131 -2.02 5.49 -22.46
C SER A 131 -1.44 6.89 -22.67
N GLY A 132 -0.72 7.39 -21.69
CA GLY A 132 -0.18 8.74 -21.69
C GLY A 132 1.13 8.88 -22.46
N ALA A 133 1.68 7.77 -22.86
CA ALA A 133 2.89 7.78 -23.66
C ALA A 133 2.63 8.23 -25.08
#